data_a477f5b5bcfbbb6d55b8273c65cbcacc
#
_entry.id   a477f5b5bcfbbb6d55b8273c65cbcacc
#
_cell.length_a   1.000
_cell.length_b   1.000
_cell.length_c   1.000
_cell.angle_alpha   90.00
_cell.angle_beta   90.00
_cell.angle_gamma   90.00
#
_symmetry.space_group_name_H-M   'P 1'
#
loop_
_entity.id
_entity.type
_entity.pdbx_description
1 polymer ?
#
loop_
_entity_poly.entity_id
_entity_poly.type
_entity_poly.pdbx_seq_one_letter_code
_entity_poly.pdbx_strand_id
1 'polypeptide(L)'
;MCNRCNKNITYQERLKIEVLHQQGYSARRIAEALGRGERTIYRELKRGPYQRLLASWDWTTAYSADIAQRSADRCTARKGAPLKIGHDHEFASYISSRLRSGLSPAAALGEMRRKGLSFNTTISVPTLYRYLDSGVLSVGNESLISGKRPRRCRKAKPHNIQNPLAKSITQRPEYVNLRAEVGHWEMDTVVGEKKAGQSCLLVLTERMSRKEIIIKMAGKTAACTVRALDILQRRYGADFPRIFKTITVDNGCEFADVKGIEKDGRTQLYFCHPYSSWERGSNENLNKMIRRFVPKGFSINKVSRKQVHRIQTFMNSYPRKILGWRCADDVFYEAFLKEGINLTGYQKQ
;
A
#
# COMPACT_ATOMS: atom_id res chain seq x y z
N MET A 1 -7.89 -0.89 48.49
CA MET A 1 -6.89 0.09 47.99
C MET A 1 -7.45 0.75 46.76
N CYS A 2 -7.80 2.06 46.86
CA CYS A 2 -8.52 2.79 45.81
C CYS A 2 -7.53 3.22 44.74
N ASN A 3 -7.65 2.66 43.51
CA ASN A 3 -6.90 3.10 42.33
C ASN A 3 -7.32 4.54 42.01
N ARG A 4 -6.60 5.54 42.52
CA ARG A 4 -6.76 6.95 42.11
C ARG A 4 -6.26 7.11 40.68
N CYS A 5 -7.15 6.87 39.74
CA CYS A 5 -6.91 7.22 38.36
C CYS A 5 -6.77 8.76 38.29
N ASN A 6 -5.57 9.27 37.99
CA ASN A 6 -5.31 10.71 37.80
C ASN A 6 -5.98 11.19 36.50
N LYS A 7 -7.33 11.25 36.48
CA LYS A 7 -8.10 11.78 35.36
C LYS A 7 -8.07 13.32 35.42
N ASN A 8 -7.76 13.93 34.26
CA ASN A 8 -7.89 15.38 34.09
C ASN A 8 -9.32 15.84 34.40
N ILE A 9 -9.48 17.10 34.85
CA ILE A 9 -10.80 17.71 35.06
C ILE A 9 -11.50 17.80 33.71
N THR A 10 -12.72 17.29 33.63
CA THR A 10 -13.58 17.33 32.45
C THR A 10 -14.29 18.68 32.32
N TYR A 11 -14.80 19.00 31.12
CA TYR A 11 -15.58 20.22 30.93
C TYR A 11 -16.83 20.28 31.81
N GLN A 12 -17.51 19.15 32.01
CA GLN A 12 -18.66 19.07 32.91
C GLN A 12 -18.30 19.37 34.37
N GLU A 13 -17.14 18.91 34.83
CA GLU A 13 -16.64 19.26 36.17
C GLU A 13 -16.29 20.77 36.24
N ARG A 14 -15.76 21.37 35.18
CA ARG A 14 -15.51 22.83 35.12
C ARG A 14 -16.78 23.64 35.26
N LEU A 15 -17.87 23.24 34.59
CA LEU A 15 -19.17 23.88 34.74
C LEU A 15 -19.68 23.80 36.21
N LYS A 16 -19.51 22.65 36.86
CA LYS A 16 -19.87 22.50 38.27
C LYS A 16 -19.00 23.37 39.19
N ILE A 17 -17.70 23.48 38.89
CA ILE A 17 -16.79 24.37 39.63
C ILE A 17 -17.25 25.83 39.47
N GLU A 18 -17.64 26.26 38.28
CA GLU A 18 -18.13 27.60 37.99
C GLU A 18 -19.36 27.93 38.84
N VAL A 19 -20.38 27.07 38.83
CA VAL A 19 -21.61 27.25 39.57
C VAL A 19 -21.34 27.32 41.08
N LEU A 20 -20.57 26.38 41.63
CA LEU A 20 -20.24 26.30 43.07
C LEU A 20 -19.39 27.51 43.50
N HIS A 21 -18.46 27.97 42.65
CA HIS A 21 -17.64 29.16 42.92
C HIS A 21 -18.47 30.43 42.93
N GLN A 22 -19.45 30.58 41.99
CA GLN A 22 -20.38 31.69 41.97
C GLN A 22 -21.29 31.73 43.18
N GLN A 23 -21.59 30.56 43.80
CA GLN A 23 -22.35 30.44 45.06
C GLN A 23 -21.50 30.73 46.30
N GLY A 24 -20.21 31.08 46.13
CA GLY A 24 -19.31 31.41 47.25
C GLY A 24 -18.69 30.21 47.97
N TYR A 25 -18.75 29.01 47.38
CA TYR A 25 -18.13 27.83 48.00
C TYR A 25 -16.61 27.95 47.95
N SER A 26 -15.94 27.57 49.05
CA SER A 26 -14.49 27.51 49.13
C SER A 26 -13.94 26.35 48.25
N ALA A 27 -12.69 26.48 47.80
CA ALA A 27 -12.03 25.43 47.02
C ALA A 27 -12.05 24.04 47.65
N ARG A 28 -11.99 24.01 49.00
CA ARG A 28 -12.11 22.79 49.81
C ARG A 28 -13.48 22.12 49.67
N ARG A 29 -14.57 22.90 49.84
CA ARG A 29 -15.94 22.41 49.66
C ARG A 29 -16.23 21.96 48.23
N ILE A 30 -15.72 22.68 47.24
CA ILE A 30 -15.80 22.29 45.81
C ILE A 30 -15.09 20.99 45.56
N ALA A 31 -13.91 20.80 46.17
CA ALA A 31 -13.11 19.54 46.07
C ALA A 31 -13.86 18.35 46.66
N GLU A 32 -14.47 18.53 47.83
CA GLU A 32 -15.30 17.53 48.51
C GLU A 32 -16.50 17.13 47.65
N ALA A 33 -17.22 18.10 47.06
CA ALA A 33 -18.40 17.91 46.22
C ALA A 33 -18.06 17.13 44.90
N LEU A 34 -16.87 17.31 44.37
CA LEU A 34 -16.43 16.69 43.14
C LEU A 34 -15.57 15.41 43.35
N GLY A 35 -15.28 15.04 44.60
CA GLY A 35 -14.38 13.93 44.90
C GLY A 35 -12.96 14.14 44.37
N ARG A 36 -12.49 15.39 44.28
CA ARG A 36 -11.18 15.78 43.79
C ARG A 36 -10.29 16.33 44.90
N GLY A 37 -8.98 16.34 44.64
CA GLY A 37 -8.05 16.96 45.61
C GLY A 37 -8.18 18.49 45.57
N GLU A 38 -8.16 19.13 46.75
CA GLU A 38 -8.26 20.58 46.93
C GLU A 38 -7.21 21.35 46.09
N ARG A 39 -5.96 20.85 46.07
CA ARG A 39 -4.88 21.43 45.25
C ARG A 39 -5.20 21.41 43.75
N THR A 40 -6.00 20.45 43.28
CA THR A 40 -6.45 20.34 41.89
C THR A 40 -7.45 21.45 41.59
N ILE A 41 -8.39 21.71 42.50
CA ILE A 41 -9.38 22.78 42.36
C ILE A 41 -8.69 24.13 42.41
N TYR A 42 -7.76 24.39 43.28
CA TYR A 42 -6.97 25.63 43.30
C TYR A 42 -6.22 25.88 41.97
N ARG A 43 -5.62 24.85 41.42
CA ARG A 43 -4.96 24.97 40.13
C ARG A 43 -5.95 25.26 38.99
N GLU A 44 -7.14 24.71 39.05
CA GLU A 44 -8.18 24.91 38.06
C GLU A 44 -8.79 26.30 38.15
N LEU A 45 -9.06 26.84 39.35
CA LEU A 45 -9.53 28.19 39.56
C LEU A 45 -8.54 29.25 39.01
N LYS A 46 -7.23 28.99 39.14
CA LYS A 46 -6.18 29.83 38.54
C LYS A 46 -6.13 29.76 37.01
N ARG A 47 -6.80 28.77 36.37
CA ARG A 47 -6.74 28.56 34.94
C ARG A 47 -7.74 29.41 34.16
N GLY A 48 -8.89 29.72 34.75
CA GLY A 48 -10.00 30.43 34.09
C GLY A 48 -10.50 31.68 34.79
N PRO A 49 -9.62 32.52 35.42
CA PRO A 49 -10.10 33.73 36.06
C PRO A 49 -10.49 34.80 35.02
N TYR A 50 -11.54 35.57 35.32
CA TYR A 50 -11.89 36.77 34.57
C TYR A 50 -12.43 37.82 35.51
N GLN A 51 -12.37 39.10 35.11
CA GLN A 51 -12.93 40.21 35.86
C GLN A 51 -14.42 40.35 35.55
N ARG A 52 -15.23 40.39 36.60
CA ARG A 52 -16.67 40.60 36.51
C ARG A 52 -17.04 41.87 37.27
N LEU A 53 -17.82 42.76 36.65
CA LEU A 53 -18.40 43.95 37.30
C LEU A 53 -19.64 43.51 38.06
N LEU A 54 -19.71 43.86 39.35
CA LEU A 54 -20.86 43.65 40.21
C LEU A 54 -21.86 44.80 40.05
N ALA A 55 -23.09 44.61 40.55
CA ALA A 55 -24.10 45.64 40.57
C ALA A 55 -23.71 46.87 41.44
N SER A 56 -22.79 46.68 42.39
CA SER A 56 -22.17 47.75 43.18
C SER A 56 -21.10 48.55 42.48
N TRP A 57 -20.87 48.32 41.18
CA TRP A 57 -19.78 48.88 40.35
C TRP A 57 -18.36 48.47 40.78
N ASP A 58 -18.24 47.48 41.67
CA ASP A 58 -16.95 46.91 42.05
C ASP A 58 -16.55 45.77 41.13
N TRP A 59 -15.25 45.66 40.84
CA TRP A 59 -14.70 44.58 40.08
C TRP A 59 -14.34 43.39 40.98
N THR A 60 -14.79 42.19 40.60
CA THR A 60 -14.42 40.95 41.32
C THR A 60 -13.86 39.94 40.32
N THR A 61 -12.97 39.06 40.84
CA THR A 61 -12.45 37.98 40.06
C THR A 61 -13.37 36.76 40.15
N ALA A 62 -13.91 36.36 38.99
CA ALA A 62 -14.76 35.19 38.87
C ALA A 62 -14.03 34.11 38.05
N TYR A 63 -14.55 32.89 38.10
CA TYR A 63 -14.04 31.77 37.31
C TYR A 63 -15.00 31.45 36.17
N SER A 64 -14.41 31.15 34.96
CA SER A 64 -15.16 30.69 33.81
C SER A 64 -14.65 29.30 33.35
N ALA A 65 -15.59 28.38 33.20
CA ALA A 65 -15.33 27.03 32.70
C ALA A 65 -14.79 27.06 31.25
N ASP A 66 -15.31 27.97 30.42
CA ASP A 66 -14.89 28.12 29.01
C ASP A 66 -13.46 28.62 28.90
N ILE A 67 -13.09 29.64 29.69
CA ILE A 67 -11.72 30.16 29.69
C ILE A 67 -10.75 29.09 30.18
N ALA A 68 -11.12 28.35 31.24
CA ALA A 68 -10.33 27.28 31.78
C ALA A 68 -10.20 26.14 30.80
N GLN A 69 -11.25 25.77 30.05
CA GLN A 69 -11.20 24.75 29.01
C GLN A 69 -10.25 25.15 27.88
N ARG A 70 -10.40 26.36 27.32
CA ARG A 70 -9.50 26.85 26.27
C ARG A 70 -8.03 26.88 26.71
N SER A 71 -7.79 27.24 27.99
CA SER A 71 -6.45 27.21 28.58
C SER A 71 -5.92 25.80 28.71
N ALA A 72 -6.76 24.85 29.15
CA ALA A 72 -6.38 23.44 29.24
C ALA A 72 -6.07 22.86 27.85
N ASP A 73 -6.88 23.17 26.84
CA ASP A 73 -6.69 22.71 25.46
C ASP A 73 -5.39 23.26 24.86
N ARG A 74 -5.10 24.55 25.08
CA ARG A 74 -3.82 25.17 24.71
C ARG A 74 -2.62 24.49 25.37
N CYS A 75 -2.72 24.20 26.67
CA CYS A 75 -1.66 23.50 27.41
C CYS A 75 -1.50 22.06 26.91
N THR A 76 -2.59 21.40 26.52
CA THR A 76 -2.55 20.04 25.98
C THR A 76 -1.96 20.02 24.57
N ALA A 77 -2.35 20.98 23.71
CA ALA A 77 -1.80 21.13 22.37
C ALA A 77 -0.27 21.43 22.35
N ARG A 78 0.25 22.06 23.42
CA ARG A 78 1.69 22.31 23.60
C ARG A 78 2.46 21.12 24.16
N LYS A 79 1.77 20.06 24.61
CA LYS A 79 2.42 18.85 25.14
C LYS A 79 2.84 17.93 23.97
N GLY A 80 4.05 17.46 24.05
CA GLY A 80 4.61 16.52 23.07
C GLY A 80 5.81 17.11 22.33
N ALA A 81 6.59 16.22 21.72
CA ALA A 81 7.68 16.65 20.86
C ALA A 81 7.13 17.28 19.57
N PRO A 82 7.76 18.33 19.03
CA PRO A 82 7.38 18.88 17.74
C PRO A 82 7.44 17.81 16.65
N LEU A 83 6.64 18.00 15.61
CA LEU A 83 6.65 17.08 14.47
C LEU A 83 8.05 17.09 13.82
N LYS A 84 8.68 15.93 13.73
CA LYS A 84 10.03 15.80 13.14
C LYS A 84 10.14 16.38 11.74
N ILE A 85 9.04 16.31 10.97
CA ILE A 85 8.96 16.80 9.58
C ILE A 85 8.71 18.31 9.48
N GLY A 86 8.36 18.99 10.59
CA GLY A 86 7.85 20.37 10.57
C GLY A 86 8.84 21.42 10.10
N HIS A 87 10.13 21.14 10.13
CA HIS A 87 11.20 22.08 9.73
C HIS A 87 12.04 21.60 8.54
N ASP A 88 11.70 20.45 7.95
CA ASP A 88 12.41 19.87 6.81
C ASP A 88 11.51 19.84 5.58
N HIS A 89 11.44 20.99 4.90
CA HIS A 89 10.60 21.16 3.72
C HIS A 89 11.08 20.33 2.53
N GLU A 90 12.38 20.09 2.41
CA GLU A 90 12.95 19.26 1.34
C GLU A 90 12.54 17.81 1.51
N PHE A 91 12.68 17.26 2.72
CA PHE A 91 12.20 15.93 3.03
C PHE A 91 10.69 15.79 2.81
N ALA A 92 9.89 16.76 3.29
CA ALA A 92 8.44 16.75 3.11
C ALA A 92 8.04 16.79 1.63
N SER A 93 8.72 17.61 0.83
CA SER A 93 8.49 17.74 -0.61
C SER A 93 8.88 16.45 -1.34
N TYR A 94 10.04 15.89 -1.05
CA TYR A 94 10.50 14.63 -1.62
C TYR A 94 9.50 13.50 -1.35
N ILE A 95 9.13 13.29 -0.09
CA ILE A 95 8.17 12.25 0.31
C ILE A 95 6.82 12.47 -0.36
N SER A 96 6.29 13.70 -0.36
CA SER A 96 5.00 14.02 -1.01
C SER A 96 5.03 13.75 -2.51
N SER A 97 6.12 14.08 -3.20
CA SER A 97 6.32 13.78 -4.62
C SER A 97 6.29 12.27 -4.88
N ARG A 98 7.00 11.47 -4.07
CA ARG A 98 7.03 10.01 -4.22
C ARG A 98 5.68 9.35 -3.93
N LEU A 99 4.95 9.84 -2.93
CA LEU A 99 3.59 9.38 -2.64
C LEU A 99 2.62 9.72 -3.77
N ARG A 100 2.70 10.94 -4.35
CA ARG A 100 1.91 11.32 -5.54
C ARG A 100 2.23 10.47 -6.77
N SER A 101 3.47 10.07 -6.95
CA SER A 101 3.85 9.14 -8.02
C SER A 101 3.37 7.70 -7.77
N GLY A 102 2.70 7.45 -6.64
CA GLY A 102 2.05 6.19 -6.31
C GLY A 102 2.90 5.22 -5.49
N LEU A 103 4.05 5.64 -4.98
CA LEU A 103 4.84 4.80 -4.07
C LEU A 103 4.15 4.70 -2.70
N SER A 104 4.33 3.56 -2.04
CA SER A 104 3.96 3.44 -0.63
C SER A 104 4.96 4.17 0.26
N PRO A 105 4.58 4.57 1.50
CA PRO A 105 5.51 5.16 2.46
C PRO A 105 6.80 4.35 2.66
N ALA A 106 6.67 3.02 2.71
CA ALA A 106 7.83 2.14 2.84
C ALA A 106 8.72 2.18 1.59
N ALA A 107 8.14 2.20 0.38
CA ALA A 107 8.90 2.27 -0.86
C ALA A 107 9.61 3.62 -1.04
N ALA A 108 8.95 4.72 -0.66
CA ALA A 108 9.54 6.06 -0.72
C ALA A 108 10.77 6.19 0.19
N LEU A 109 10.67 5.74 1.46
CA LEU A 109 11.80 5.73 2.40
C LEU A 109 12.89 4.74 1.98
N GLY A 110 12.52 3.59 1.42
CA GLY A 110 13.46 2.59 0.93
C GLY A 110 14.25 3.08 -0.27
N GLU A 111 13.60 3.70 -1.24
CA GLU A 111 14.23 4.32 -2.41
C GLU A 111 15.21 5.43 -1.99
N MET A 112 14.79 6.29 -1.05
CA MET A 112 15.62 7.35 -0.48
C MET A 112 16.93 6.80 0.08
N ARG A 113 16.82 5.76 0.93
CA ARG A 113 18.01 5.12 1.53
C ARG A 113 18.92 4.49 0.48
N ARG A 114 18.35 3.79 -0.50
CA ARG A 114 19.12 3.18 -1.58
C ARG A 114 19.90 4.20 -2.42
N LYS A 115 19.28 5.37 -2.66
CA LYS A 115 19.91 6.46 -3.41
C LYS A 115 20.92 7.27 -2.58
N GLY A 116 21.11 6.94 -1.29
CA GLY A 116 21.99 7.67 -0.40
C GLY A 116 21.55 9.12 -0.13
N LEU A 117 20.26 9.44 -0.35
CA LEU A 117 19.74 10.77 -0.09
C LEU A 117 19.66 11.01 1.42
N SER A 118 20.31 12.07 1.88
CA SER A 118 20.36 12.49 3.27
C SER A 118 19.53 13.77 3.45
N PHE A 119 18.68 13.79 4.46
CA PHE A 119 17.88 14.94 4.88
C PHE A 119 18.09 15.16 6.38
N ASN A 120 17.76 16.35 6.86
CA ASN A 120 17.85 16.65 8.30
C ASN A 120 16.90 15.79 9.14
N THR A 121 15.82 15.30 8.53
CA THR A 121 14.79 14.50 9.18
C THR A 121 14.95 13.01 8.86
N THR A 122 14.94 12.19 9.92
CA THR A 122 14.84 10.74 9.80
C THR A 122 13.57 10.26 10.51
N ILE A 123 12.68 9.59 9.78
CA ILE A 123 11.46 9.01 10.34
C ILE A 123 11.30 7.55 9.98
N SER A 124 10.58 6.82 10.82
CA SER A 124 10.24 5.43 10.57
C SER A 124 9.01 5.32 9.66
N VAL A 125 8.85 4.16 9.01
CA VAL A 125 7.66 3.87 8.17
C VAL A 125 6.35 4.03 8.95
N PRO A 126 6.20 3.51 10.20
CA PRO A 126 4.98 3.74 10.99
C PRO A 126 4.71 5.21 11.29
N THR A 127 5.76 6.03 11.50
CA THR A 127 5.60 7.46 11.73
C THR A 127 5.08 8.16 10.48
N LEU A 128 5.57 7.77 9.30
CA LEU A 128 5.10 8.32 8.03
C LEU A 128 3.63 7.99 7.77
N TYR A 129 3.18 6.77 8.10
CA TYR A 129 1.75 6.43 8.02
C TYR A 129 0.90 7.27 8.97
N ARG A 130 1.37 7.52 10.22
CA ARG A 130 0.67 8.42 11.16
C ARG A 130 0.55 9.84 10.64
N TYR A 131 1.59 10.36 9.97
CA TYR A 131 1.56 11.69 9.36
C TYR A 131 0.57 11.79 8.20
N LEU A 132 0.40 10.71 7.42
CA LEU A 132 -0.65 10.63 6.40
C LEU A 132 -2.05 10.60 7.02
N ASP A 133 -2.25 9.78 8.08
CA ASP A 133 -3.53 9.67 8.78
C ASP A 133 -3.94 10.98 9.47
N SER A 134 -2.98 11.76 9.96
CA SER A 134 -3.21 13.04 10.64
C SER A 134 -3.20 14.26 9.71
N GLY A 135 -3.04 14.08 8.40
CA GLY A 135 -3.07 15.18 7.43
C GLY A 135 -1.88 16.15 7.52
N VAL A 136 -0.75 15.71 8.09
CA VAL A 136 0.48 16.54 8.21
C VAL A 136 1.14 16.76 6.85
N LEU A 137 0.98 15.82 5.92
CA LEU A 137 1.51 15.90 4.56
C LEU A 137 0.43 16.43 3.59
N SER A 138 0.86 17.05 2.51
CA SER A 138 -0.03 17.51 1.42
C SER A 138 -0.62 16.38 0.57
N VAL A 139 -0.49 15.14 1.03
CA VAL A 139 -0.94 13.90 0.37
C VAL A 139 -1.65 13.05 1.40
N GLY A 140 -2.84 12.57 1.09
CA GLY A 140 -3.65 11.74 1.98
C GLY A 140 -3.59 10.24 1.66
N ASN A 141 -4.39 9.47 2.41
CA ASN A 141 -4.49 8.01 2.29
C ASN A 141 -5.06 7.53 0.94
N GLU A 142 -5.75 8.39 0.19
CA GLU A 142 -6.27 8.12 -1.15
C GLU A 142 -5.15 7.79 -2.16
N SER A 143 -3.95 8.30 -1.92
CA SER A 143 -2.77 8.03 -2.76
C SER A 143 -2.14 6.66 -2.50
N LEU A 144 -2.54 5.95 -1.46
CA LEU A 144 -2.00 4.64 -1.10
C LEU A 144 -2.58 3.53 -1.97
N ILE A 145 -1.74 2.52 -2.30
CA ILE A 145 -2.12 1.35 -3.10
C ILE A 145 -3.29 0.57 -2.47
N SER A 146 -3.33 0.52 -1.15
CA SER A 146 -4.34 -0.20 -0.35
C SER A 146 -5.27 0.76 0.38
N GLY A 147 -5.90 1.71 -0.31
CA GLY A 147 -6.91 2.56 0.32
C GLY A 147 -7.93 1.71 1.10
N LYS A 148 -8.32 2.14 2.30
CA LYS A 148 -9.26 1.42 3.20
C LYS A 148 -10.60 1.16 2.47
N ARG A 149 -10.76 0.00 1.84
CA ARG A 149 -12.05 -0.49 1.35
C ARG A 149 -12.47 -1.72 2.16
N PRO A 150 -13.72 -1.81 2.61
CA PRO A 150 -14.20 -2.97 3.35
C PRO A 150 -14.14 -4.24 2.49
N ARG A 151 -13.62 -5.32 3.06
CA ARG A 151 -13.54 -6.64 2.44
C ARG A 151 -14.95 -7.25 2.36
N ARG A 152 -15.47 -7.44 1.14
CA ARG A 152 -16.56 -8.39 0.90
C ARG A 152 -15.98 -9.74 0.53
N CYS A 153 -16.17 -10.74 1.39
CA CYS A 153 -15.86 -12.14 1.07
C CYS A 153 -16.92 -12.69 0.09
N ARG A 154 -16.48 -13.16 -1.07
CA ARG A 154 -17.28 -14.03 -1.96
C ARG A 154 -16.55 -15.35 -2.14
N LYS A 155 -17.24 -16.45 -1.83
CA LYS A 155 -16.78 -17.81 -2.14
C LYS A 155 -16.84 -18.01 -3.66
N ALA A 156 -15.71 -18.35 -4.28
CA ALA A 156 -15.64 -18.74 -5.69
C ALA A 156 -15.96 -20.23 -5.83
N LYS A 157 -16.78 -20.59 -6.85
CA LYS A 157 -17.00 -21.98 -7.24
C LYS A 157 -15.85 -22.47 -8.11
N PRO A 158 -15.38 -23.69 -7.91
CA PRO A 158 -14.25 -24.23 -8.65
C PRO A 158 -14.63 -24.72 -10.06
N HIS A 159 -13.75 -24.47 -11.02
CA HIS A 159 -13.74 -25.16 -12.31
C HIS A 159 -12.44 -25.94 -12.41
N ASN A 160 -12.53 -27.27 -12.40
CA ASN A 160 -11.40 -28.14 -12.67
C ASN A 160 -11.47 -28.58 -14.12
N ILE A 161 -10.45 -28.22 -14.90
CA ILE A 161 -10.19 -28.83 -16.21
C ILE A 161 -8.94 -29.67 -16.03
N GLN A 162 -9.09 -31.00 -16.07
CA GLN A 162 -7.96 -31.91 -16.15
C GLN A 162 -7.47 -31.97 -17.60
N ASN A 163 -6.25 -31.47 -17.85
CA ASN A 163 -5.60 -31.59 -19.13
C ASN A 163 -4.57 -32.74 -19.07
N PRO A 164 -4.72 -33.83 -19.85
CA PRO A 164 -3.83 -34.98 -19.80
C PRO A 164 -2.35 -34.69 -20.19
N LEU A 165 -2.11 -33.55 -20.88
CA LEU A 165 -0.78 -33.08 -21.25
C LEU A 165 -0.15 -32.14 -20.22
N ALA A 166 -0.86 -31.84 -19.13
CA ALA A 166 -0.42 -30.89 -18.12
C ALA A 166 0.67 -31.49 -17.23
N LYS A 167 1.88 -30.94 -17.29
CA LYS A 167 2.93 -31.28 -16.31
C LYS A 167 2.58 -30.62 -14.97
N SER A 168 2.47 -31.42 -13.90
CA SER A 168 2.23 -30.89 -12.56
C SER A 168 3.42 -30.03 -12.07
N ILE A 169 3.15 -29.06 -11.22
CA ILE A 169 4.18 -28.26 -10.54
C ILE A 169 5.17 -29.13 -9.74
N THR A 170 4.78 -30.34 -9.32
CA THR A 170 5.65 -31.31 -8.68
C THR A 170 6.77 -31.79 -9.57
N GLN A 171 6.57 -31.76 -10.90
CA GLN A 171 7.58 -32.13 -11.89
C GLN A 171 8.53 -30.97 -12.24
N ARG A 172 8.23 -29.76 -11.72
CA ARG A 172 9.08 -28.60 -11.92
C ARG A 172 10.36 -28.74 -11.10
N PRO A 173 11.54 -28.50 -11.67
CA PRO A 173 12.81 -28.60 -10.95
C PRO A 173 12.80 -27.77 -9.66
N GLU A 174 13.31 -28.33 -8.57
CA GLU A 174 13.25 -27.72 -7.25
C GLU A 174 14.03 -26.39 -7.18
N TYR A 175 15.12 -26.25 -7.91
CA TYR A 175 15.92 -25.02 -7.98
C TYR A 175 15.09 -23.79 -8.44
N VAL A 176 14.02 -23.99 -9.21
CA VAL A 176 13.10 -22.91 -9.60
C VAL A 176 12.40 -22.29 -8.39
N ASN A 177 12.24 -23.06 -7.29
CA ASN A 177 11.62 -22.56 -6.06
C ASN A 177 12.54 -21.62 -5.29
N LEU A 178 13.87 -21.78 -5.44
CA LEU A 178 14.88 -20.94 -4.77
C LEU A 178 14.91 -19.52 -5.32
N ARG A 179 14.35 -19.28 -6.52
CA ARG A 179 14.34 -17.97 -7.19
C ARG A 179 15.72 -17.34 -7.34
N ALA A 180 16.74 -18.17 -7.51
CA ALA A 180 18.12 -17.74 -7.65
C ALA A 180 18.50 -17.50 -9.12
N GLU A 181 17.71 -18.01 -10.05
CA GLU A 181 17.94 -17.93 -11.49
C GLU A 181 16.82 -17.16 -12.18
N VAL A 182 17.15 -16.39 -13.23
CA VAL A 182 16.18 -15.70 -14.09
C VAL A 182 15.63 -16.63 -15.17
N GLY A 183 14.46 -16.23 -15.72
CA GLY A 183 13.83 -16.96 -16.82
C GLY A 183 12.69 -17.87 -16.38
N HIS A 184 12.30 -17.85 -15.14
CA HIS A 184 11.17 -18.62 -14.60
C HIS A 184 9.98 -17.72 -14.34
N TRP A 185 8.89 -17.94 -15.07
CA TRP A 185 7.74 -17.08 -15.10
C TRP A 185 6.51 -17.70 -14.45
N GLU A 186 5.69 -16.86 -13.85
CA GLU A 186 4.31 -17.16 -13.45
C GLU A 186 3.39 -16.40 -14.40
N MET A 187 2.42 -17.08 -15.03
CA MET A 187 1.51 -16.47 -15.98
C MET A 187 0.07 -16.53 -15.44
N ASP A 188 -0.66 -15.42 -15.55
CA ASP A 188 -2.03 -15.28 -15.05
C ASP A 188 -2.83 -14.32 -15.94
N THR A 189 -4.16 -14.33 -15.79
CA THR A 189 -5.04 -13.42 -16.51
C THR A 189 -5.78 -12.47 -15.59
N VAL A 190 -5.72 -11.18 -15.89
CA VAL A 190 -6.51 -10.16 -15.22
C VAL A 190 -7.75 -9.85 -16.06
N VAL A 191 -8.91 -10.28 -15.57
CA VAL A 191 -10.21 -10.09 -16.22
C VAL A 191 -10.88 -8.83 -15.68
N GLY A 192 -11.48 -8.03 -16.53
CA GLY A 192 -12.25 -6.85 -16.15
C GLY A 192 -13.71 -7.16 -15.84
N GLU A 193 -14.60 -6.72 -16.71
CA GLU A 193 -16.03 -7.00 -16.68
C GLU A 193 -16.30 -8.46 -17.04
N LYS A 194 -17.30 -9.10 -16.38
CA LYS A 194 -17.68 -10.50 -16.61
C LYS A 194 -18.72 -10.63 -17.74
N LYS A 195 -18.43 -10.10 -18.91
CA LYS A 195 -19.27 -10.27 -20.11
C LYS A 195 -18.52 -11.08 -21.16
N ALA A 196 -19.23 -11.81 -22.01
CA ALA A 196 -18.63 -12.50 -23.14
C ALA A 196 -17.99 -11.50 -24.12
N GLY A 197 -16.93 -11.93 -24.81
CA GLY A 197 -16.23 -11.09 -25.80
C GLY A 197 -15.39 -9.93 -25.21
N GLN A 198 -15.13 -9.93 -23.90
CA GLN A 198 -14.32 -8.90 -23.27
C GLN A 198 -12.82 -9.23 -23.36
N SER A 199 -12.04 -8.20 -23.66
CA SER A 199 -10.58 -8.26 -23.57
C SER A 199 -10.14 -8.59 -22.13
N CYS A 200 -8.95 -9.20 -21.99
CA CYS A 200 -8.29 -9.40 -20.72
C CYS A 200 -6.81 -9.03 -20.82
N LEU A 201 -6.13 -8.93 -19.68
CA LEU A 201 -4.70 -8.75 -19.65
C LEU A 201 -4.04 -10.09 -19.31
N LEU A 202 -3.12 -10.54 -20.14
CA LEU A 202 -2.17 -11.59 -19.81
C LEU A 202 -1.03 -10.93 -19.06
N VAL A 203 -0.70 -11.47 -17.91
CA VAL A 203 0.37 -10.97 -17.04
C VAL A 203 1.38 -12.08 -16.83
N LEU A 204 2.61 -11.85 -17.22
CA LEU A 204 3.74 -12.73 -16.95
C LEU A 204 4.62 -12.05 -15.89
N THR A 205 4.86 -12.74 -14.79
CA THR A 205 5.71 -12.30 -13.69
C THR A 205 6.95 -13.15 -13.62
N GLU A 206 8.12 -12.56 -13.79
CA GLU A 206 9.40 -13.26 -13.60
C GLU A 206 9.65 -13.44 -12.08
N ARG A 207 10.03 -14.68 -11.68
CA ARG A 207 10.02 -15.10 -10.27
C ARG A 207 11.14 -14.50 -9.42
N MET A 208 12.32 -14.28 -9.98
CA MET A 208 13.47 -13.71 -9.28
C MET A 208 13.39 -12.18 -9.22
N SER A 209 13.33 -11.53 -10.36
CA SER A 209 13.38 -10.07 -10.51
C SER A 209 12.05 -9.38 -10.24
N ARG A 210 10.93 -10.13 -10.28
CA ARG A 210 9.57 -9.57 -10.21
C ARG A 210 9.22 -8.69 -11.42
N LYS A 211 9.92 -8.90 -12.54
CA LYS A 211 9.60 -8.25 -13.81
C LYS A 211 8.23 -8.65 -14.31
N GLU A 212 7.46 -7.65 -14.75
CA GLU A 212 6.13 -7.83 -15.32
C GLU A 212 6.15 -7.59 -16.82
N ILE A 213 5.52 -8.49 -17.57
CA ILE A 213 5.13 -8.27 -18.95
C ILE A 213 3.60 -8.35 -19.01
N ILE A 214 2.96 -7.30 -19.51
CA ILE A 214 1.50 -7.19 -19.56
C ILE A 214 1.06 -7.05 -21.01
N ILE A 215 0.23 -7.98 -21.48
CA ILE A 215 -0.27 -8.00 -22.86
C ILE A 215 -1.80 -7.94 -22.84
N LYS A 216 -2.38 -7.00 -23.59
CA LYS A 216 -3.82 -6.97 -23.82
C LYS A 216 -4.20 -8.02 -24.86
N MET A 217 -5.03 -8.98 -24.44
CA MET A 217 -5.61 -10.02 -25.29
C MET A 217 -7.06 -9.68 -25.67
N ALA A 218 -7.50 -10.08 -26.85
CA ALA A 218 -8.86 -9.88 -27.34
C ALA A 218 -9.92 -10.65 -26.52
N GLY A 219 -9.52 -11.78 -25.90
CA GLY A 219 -10.40 -12.59 -25.06
C GLY A 219 -9.60 -13.55 -24.18
N LYS A 220 -10.29 -14.15 -23.21
CA LYS A 220 -9.72 -15.16 -22.30
C LYS A 220 -9.83 -16.56 -22.91
N THR A 221 -9.04 -16.83 -23.96
CA THR A 221 -9.02 -18.11 -24.68
C THR A 221 -7.59 -18.64 -24.86
N ALA A 222 -7.44 -19.94 -25.04
CA ALA A 222 -6.13 -20.57 -25.28
C ALA A 222 -5.46 -20.00 -26.53
N ALA A 223 -6.22 -19.84 -27.63
CA ALA A 223 -5.69 -19.24 -28.85
C ALA A 223 -5.16 -17.81 -28.66
N CYS A 224 -5.79 -16.99 -27.80
CA CYS A 224 -5.30 -15.65 -27.48
C CYS A 224 -4.01 -15.69 -26.66
N THR A 225 -3.88 -16.66 -25.76
CA THR A 225 -2.65 -16.87 -24.98
C THR A 225 -1.48 -17.28 -25.88
N VAL A 226 -1.69 -18.25 -26.77
CA VAL A 226 -0.68 -18.65 -27.75
C VAL A 226 -0.23 -17.48 -28.63
N ARG A 227 -1.18 -16.71 -29.19
CA ARG A 227 -0.86 -15.50 -29.99
C ARG A 227 -0.04 -14.47 -29.18
N ALA A 228 -0.33 -14.29 -27.90
CA ALA A 228 0.44 -13.39 -27.05
C ALA A 228 1.88 -13.87 -26.86
N LEU A 229 2.10 -15.17 -26.69
CA LEU A 229 3.44 -15.77 -26.63
C LEU A 229 4.16 -15.69 -27.97
N ASP A 230 3.44 -15.85 -29.10
CA ASP A 230 4.02 -15.69 -30.44
C ASP A 230 4.51 -14.25 -30.70
N ILE A 231 3.81 -13.25 -30.14
CA ILE A 231 4.27 -11.84 -30.17
C ILE A 231 5.57 -11.69 -29.38
N LEU A 232 5.65 -12.30 -28.18
CA LEU A 232 6.87 -12.26 -27.38
C LEU A 232 8.02 -13.02 -28.06
N GLN A 233 7.75 -14.19 -28.64
CA GLN A 233 8.75 -14.98 -29.39
C GLN A 233 9.33 -14.18 -30.57
N ARG A 234 8.48 -13.51 -31.34
CA ARG A 234 8.95 -12.61 -32.41
C ARG A 234 9.78 -11.44 -31.88
N ARG A 235 9.41 -10.91 -30.71
CA ARG A 235 10.13 -9.81 -30.08
C ARG A 235 11.53 -10.21 -29.60
N TYR A 236 11.67 -11.37 -28.98
CA TYR A 236 12.92 -11.82 -28.35
C TYR A 236 13.73 -12.77 -29.27
N GLY A 237 13.16 -13.21 -30.40
CA GLY A 237 13.85 -14.04 -31.40
C GLY A 237 14.45 -15.31 -30.78
N ALA A 238 15.72 -15.55 -31.10
CA ALA A 238 16.48 -16.71 -30.65
C ALA A 238 16.71 -16.74 -29.13
N ASP A 239 16.64 -15.61 -28.45
CA ASP A 239 16.81 -15.53 -27.00
C ASP A 239 15.54 -15.94 -26.22
N PHE A 240 14.39 -16.10 -26.89
CA PHE A 240 13.13 -16.42 -26.22
C PHE A 240 13.22 -17.63 -25.28
N PRO A 241 13.78 -18.81 -25.69
CA PRO A 241 13.86 -19.97 -24.78
C PRO A 241 14.76 -19.75 -23.57
N ARG A 242 15.76 -18.87 -23.69
CA ARG A 242 16.65 -18.50 -22.58
C ARG A 242 15.96 -17.55 -21.61
N ILE A 243 15.08 -16.67 -22.12
CA ILE A 243 14.32 -15.70 -21.32
C ILE A 243 13.09 -16.34 -20.68
N PHE A 244 12.44 -17.28 -21.36
CA PHE A 244 11.22 -17.97 -20.90
C PHE A 244 11.48 -19.45 -20.69
N LYS A 245 12.43 -19.79 -19.80
CA LYS A 245 12.84 -21.18 -19.52
C LYS A 245 11.65 -22.03 -19.06
N THR A 246 10.88 -21.52 -18.07
CA THR A 246 9.66 -22.17 -17.58
C THR A 246 8.55 -21.19 -17.36
N ILE A 247 7.31 -21.62 -17.59
CA ILE A 247 6.10 -20.86 -17.27
C ILE A 247 5.22 -21.71 -16.35
N THR A 248 4.78 -21.14 -15.23
CA THR A 248 3.86 -21.78 -14.29
C THR A 248 2.51 -21.10 -14.36
N VAL A 249 1.42 -21.88 -14.50
CA VAL A 249 0.05 -21.40 -14.66
C VAL A 249 -0.89 -22.08 -13.67
N ASP A 250 -2.12 -21.52 -13.53
CA ASP A 250 -3.22 -22.27 -12.91
C ASP A 250 -3.93 -23.16 -13.94
N ASN A 251 -4.99 -23.84 -13.49
CA ASN A 251 -5.80 -24.70 -14.32
C ASN A 251 -6.89 -23.91 -15.11
N GLY A 252 -6.57 -22.70 -15.56
CA GLY A 252 -7.46 -21.90 -16.37
C GLY A 252 -7.63 -22.43 -17.80
N CYS A 253 -8.83 -22.32 -18.37
CA CYS A 253 -9.09 -22.76 -19.74
C CYS A 253 -8.25 -22.03 -20.79
N GLU A 254 -7.79 -20.81 -20.48
CA GLU A 254 -6.91 -20.03 -21.32
C GLU A 254 -5.48 -20.61 -21.45
N PHE A 255 -5.13 -21.58 -20.63
CA PHE A 255 -3.84 -22.28 -20.66
C PHE A 255 -3.96 -23.74 -21.13
N ALA A 256 -5.14 -24.12 -21.65
CA ALA A 256 -5.41 -25.51 -22.04
C ALA A 256 -4.60 -25.98 -23.27
N ASP A 257 -4.16 -25.06 -24.14
CA ASP A 257 -3.35 -25.40 -25.31
C ASP A 257 -1.86 -25.51 -24.96
N VAL A 258 -1.50 -26.62 -24.31
CA VAL A 258 -0.12 -26.90 -23.91
C VAL A 258 0.81 -26.96 -25.13
N LYS A 259 0.37 -27.63 -26.22
CA LYS A 259 1.18 -27.77 -27.43
C LYS A 259 1.47 -26.41 -28.09
N GLY A 260 0.47 -25.53 -28.13
CA GLY A 260 0.65 -24.17 -28.65
C GLY A 260 1.56 -23.31 -27.76
N ILE A 261 1.49 -23.48 -26.43
CA ILE A 261 2.36 -22.77 -25.50
C ILE A 261 3.80 -23.27 -25.56
N GLU A 262 4.03 -24.60 -25.58
CA GLU A 262 5.36 -25.21 -25.65
C GLU A 262 5.88 -25.36 -27.11
N LYS A 263 5.23 -24.74 -28.08
CA LYS A 263 5.56 -24.82 -29.51
C LYS A 263 7.07 -24.68 -29.74
N ASP A 264 7.63 -25.57 -30.56
CA ASP A 264 9.05 -25.60 -30.95
C ASP A 264 10.03 -25.68 -29.73
N GLY A 265 9.54 -26.17 -28.59
CA GLY A 265 10.33 -26.27 -27.37
C GLY A 265 10.68 -24.91 -26.73
N ARG A 266 9.94 -23.84 -27.09
CA ARG A 266 10.25 -22.46 -26.67
C ARG A 266 10.18 -22.21 -25.18
N THR A 267 9.45 -23.04 -24.41
CA THR A 267 9.33 -22.97 -22.95
C THR A 267 8.81 -24.28 -22.40
N GLN A 268 8.93 -24.47 -21.08
CA GLN A 268 8.31 -25.62 -20.38
C GLN A 268 7.15 -25.10 -19.52
N LEU A 269 5.97 -25.70 -19.66
CA LEU A 269 4.75 -25.29 -18.98
C LEU A 269 4.46 -26.22 -17.78
N TYR A 270 4.20 -25.63 -16.61
CA TYR A 270 3.82 -26.34 -15.39
C TYR A 270 2.49 -25.80 -14.84
N PHE A 271 1.65 -26.71 -14.35
CA PHE A 271 0.35 -26.39 -13.77
C PHE A 271 0.40 -26.52 -12.25
N CYS A 272 -0.10 -25.48 -11.55
CA CYS A 272 -0.29 -25.52 -10.11
C CYS A 272 -1.33 -26.55 -9.70
N HIS A 273 -1.25 -27.04 -8.45
CA HIS A 273 -2.30 -27.88 -7.90
C HIS A 273 -3.62 -27.11 -7.84
N PRO A 274 -4.75 -27.79 -8.02
CA PRO A 274 -6.05 -27.20 -7.80
C PRO A 274 -6.15 -26.59 -6.40
N TYR A 275 -6.72 -25.38 -6.28
CA TYR A 275 -6.89 -24.62 -5.03
C TYR A 275 -5.61 -24.16 -4.33
N SER A 276 -4.43 -24.33 -4.92
CA SER A 276 -3.14 -23.99 -4.33
C SER A 276 -2.63 -22.62 -4.79
N SER A 277 -3.42 -21.56 -4.53
CA SER A 277 -3.06 -20.19 -4.93
C SER A 277 -1.74 -19.71 -4.31
N TRP A 278 -1.31 -20.26 -3.18
CA TRP A 278 -0.03 -19.95 -2.52
C TRP A 278 1.18 -20.34 -3.35
N GLU A 279 1.06 -21.30 -4.26
CA GLU A 279 2.15 -21.72 -5.19
C GLU A 279 2.52 -20.59 -6.17
N ARG A 280 1.61 -19.61 -6.36
CA ARG A 280 1.80 -18.40 -7.17
C ARG A 280 1.64 -17.12 -6.35
N GLY A 281 2.19 -17.10 -5.15
CA GLY A 281 2.04 -15.97 -4.23
C GLY A 281 2.56 -14.62 -4.76
N SER A 282 3.42 -14.62 -5.78
CA SER A 282 3.88 -13.39 -6.44
C SER A 282 2.75 -12.70 -7.19
N ASN A 283 1.97 -13.45 -7.97
CA ASN A 283 0.92 -12.90 -8.84
C ASN A 283 -0.20 -12.22 -8.07
N GLU A 284 -0.60 -12.74 -6.89
CA GLU A 284 -1.69 -12.14 -6.13
C GLU A 284 -1.38 -10.68 -5.73
N ASN A 285 -0.18 -10.41 -5.21
CA ASN A 285 0.21 -9.08 -4.80
C ASN A 285 0.39 -8.13 -5.99
N LEU A 286 0.94 -8.62 -7.10
CA LEU A 286 1.15 -7.83 -8.30
C LEU A 286 -0.17 -7.52 -9.01
N ASN A 287 -1.08 -8.50 -9.07
CA ASN A 287 -2.43 -8.28 -9.58
C ASN A 287 -3.21 -7.22 -8.75
N LYS A 288 -2.98 -7.13 -7.43
CA LYS A 288 -3.54 -6.04 -6.60
C LYS A 288 -3.04 -4.66 -7.05
N MET A 289 -1.78 -4.54 -7.44
CA MET A 289 -1.24 -3.29 -7.97
C MET A 289 -1.85 -2.94 -9.34
N ILE A 290 -1.97 -3.92 -10.26
CA ILE A 290 -2.64 -3.72 -11.55
C ILE A 290 -4.10 -3.27 -11.33
N ARG A 291 -4.79 -3.84 -10.33
CA ARG A 291 -6.18 -3.48 -9.97
C ARG A 291 -6.36 -2.03 -9.49
N ARG A 292 -5.30 -1.33 -9.16
CA ARG A 292 -5.35 0.12 -8.92
C ARG A 292 -5.69 0.89 -10.19
N PHE A 293 -5.15 0.46 -11.34
CA PHE A 293 -5.36 1.09 -12.64
C PHE A 293 -6.58 0.53 -13.38
N VAL A 294 -6.83 -0.77 -13.19
CA VAL A 294 -7.94 -1.51 -13.82
C VAL A 294 -8.77 -2.17 -12.73
N PRO A 295 -9.71 -1.45 -12.09
CA PRO A 295 -10.57 -2.00 -11.03
C PRO A 295 -11.41 -3.20 -11.50
N LYS A 296 -11.83 -4.05 -10.58
CA LYS A 296 -12.77 -5.15 -10.88
C LYS A 296 -14.07 -4.57 -11.45
N GLY A 297 -14.57 -5.16 -12.53
CA GLY A 297 -15.79 -4.69 -13.21
C GLY A 297 -15.54 -3.59 -14.25
N PHE A 298 -14.32 -3.05 -14.36
CA PHE A 298 -13.97 -2.11 -15.42
C PHE A 298 -13.70 -2.86 -16.73
N SER A 299 -14.26 -2.36 -17.84
CA SER A 299 -14.07 -3.00 -19.17
C SER A 299 -12.64 -2.77 -19.69
N ILE A 300 -11.91 -3.87 -19.89
CA ILE A 300 -10.55 -3.83 -20.44
C ILE A 300 -10.54 -3.39 -21.91
N ASN A 301 -11.67 -3.50 -22.62
CA ASN A 301 -11.79 -2.97 -23.98
C ASN A 301 -11.46 -1.48 -24.03
N LYS A 302 -11.82 -0.72 -22.98
CA LYS A 302 -11.54 0.72 -22.86
C LYS A 302 -10.09 1.05 -22.52
N VAL A 303 -9.27 0.07 -22.15
CA VAL A 303 -7.85 0.27 -21.84
C VAL A 303 -7.04 0.23 -23.12
N SER A 304 -6.41 1.33 -23.50
CA SER A 304 -5.54 1.40 -24.68
C SER A 304 -4.21 0.64 -24.45
N ARG A 305 -3.53 0.25 -25.53
CA ARG A 305 -2.18 -0.35 -25.44
C ARG A 305 -1.19 0.59 -24.75
N LYS A 306 -1.29 1.90 -24.99
CA LYS A 306 -0.47 2.92 -24.34
C LYS A 306 -0.68 2.95 -22.81
N GLN A 307 -1.91 2.76 -22.36
CA GLN A 307 -2.22 2.64 -20.92
C GLN A 307 -1.67 1.34 -20.33
N VAL A 308 -1.77 0.20 -21.04
CA VAL A 308 -1.15 -1.07 -20.60
C VAL A 308 0.35 -0.90 -20.44
N HIS A 309 1.02 -0.26 -21.40
CA HIS A 309 2.45 0.02 -21.31
C HIS A 309 2.81 0.91 -20.10
N ARG A 310 2.02 1.97 -19.83
CA ARG A 310 2.21 2.82 -18.63
C ARG A 310 2.08 2.02 -17.33
N ILE A 311 1.10 1.11 -17.25
CA ILE A 311 0.92 0.22 -16.08
C ILE A 311 2.15 -0.67 -15.92
N GLN A 312 2.61 -1.31 -16.99
CA GLN A 312 3.79 -2.16 -16.99
C GLN A 312 5.05 -1.40 -16.55
N THR A 313 5.27 -0.20 -17.10
CA THR A 313 6.40 0.67 -16.72
C THR A 313 6.34 1.03 -15.24
N PHE A 314 5.16 1.43 -14.73
CA PHE A 314 4.97 1.70 -13.31
C PHE A 314 5.29 0.47 -12.44
N MET A 315 4.79 -0.71 -12.82
CA MET A 315 5.04 -1.96 -12.09
C MET A 315 6.52 -2.31 -12.02
N ASN A 316 7.23 -2.11 -13.12
CA ASN A 316 8.64 -2.49 -13.27
C ASN A 316 9.61 -1.47 -12.67
N SER A 317 9.23 -0.20 -12.62
CA SER A 317 10.01 0.85 -11.95
C SER A 317 9.73 0.98 -10.46
N TYR A 318 8.77 0.21 -9.93
CA TYR A 318 8.38 0.28 -8.51
C TYR A 318 9.44 -0.33 -7.60
N PRO A 319 9.99 0.42 -6.59
CA PRO A 319 10.98 -0.11 -5.65
C PRO A 319 10.39 -1.19 -4.75
N ARG A 320 11.01 -2.35 -4.67
CA ARG A 320 10.51 -3.52 -3.92
C ARG A 320 11.44 -3.88 -2.76
N LYS A 321 10.88 -4.01 -1.56
CA LYS A 321 11.66 -4.40 -0.37
C LYS A 321 12.41 -5.73 -0.58
N ILE A 322 11.75 -6.70 -1.22
CA ILE A 322 12.34 -8.02 -1.50
C ILE A 322 13.55 -7.96 -2.44
N LEU A 323 13.69 -6.89 -3.22
CA LEU A 323 14.80 -6.63 -4.12
C LEU A 323 15.80 -5.60 -3.53
N GLY A 324 15.80 -5.41 -2.21
CA GLY A 324 16.64 -4.38 -1.58
C GLY A 324 16.28 -2.97 -2.01
N TRP A 325 15.00 -2.70 -2.25
CA TRP A 325 14.46 -1.42 -2.76
C TRP A 325 14.91 -1.06 -4.18
N ARG A 326 15.40 -2.05 -4.92
CA ARG A 326 15.63 -1.93 -6.37
C ARG A 326 14.34 -2.10 -7.13
N CYS A 327 14.28 -1.60 -8.36
CA CYS A 327 13.17 -1.88 -9.26
C CYS A 327 13.36 -3.20 -10.01
N ALA A 328 12.27 -3.74 -10.52
CA ALA A 328 12.27 -5.03 -11.22
C ALA A 328 13.08 -4.97 -12.51
N ASP A 329 13.05 -3.84 -13.21
CA ASP A 329 13.82 -3.63 -14.44
C ASP A 329 15.32 -3.73 -14.20
N ASP A 330 15.84 -3.03 -13.18
CA ASP A 330 17.28 -3.04 -12.85
C ASP A 330 17.76 -4.48 -12.59
N VAL A 331 17.01 -5.24 -11.77
CA VAL A 331 17.39 -6.61 -11.40
C VAL A 331 17.31 -7.56 -12.59
N PHE A 332 16.26 -7.42 -13.42
CA PHE A 332 16.03 -8.26 -14.57
C PHE A 332 17.12 -8.11 -15.62
N TYR A 333 17.41 -6.88 -16.03
CA TYR A 333 18.40 -6.61 -17.06
C TYR A 333 19.82 -6.97 -16.60
N GLU A 334 20.16 -6.65 -15.34
CA GLU A 334 21.46 -7.03 -14.77
C GLU A 334 21.67 -8.56 -14.72
N ALA A 335 20.62 -9.30 -14.36
CA ALA A 335 20.71 -10.74 -14.27
C ALA A 335 20.90 -11.39 -15.65
N PHE A 336 20.17 -10.97 -16.68
CA PHE A 336 20.36 -11.47 -18.04
C PHE A 336 21.68 -11.02 -18.66
N LEU A 337 22.18 -9.85 -18.32
CA LEU A 337 23.50 -9.41 -18.75
C LEU A 337 24.60 -10.34 -18.20
N LYS A 338 24.48 -10.79 -16.95
CA LYS A 338 25.39 -11.78 -16.35
C LYS A 338 25.34 -13.15 -17.05
N GLU A 339 24.19 -13.53 -17.63
CA GLU A 339 24.02 -14.72 -18.45
C GLU A 339 24.46 -14.53 -19.92
N GLY A 340 25.04 -13.37 -20.24
CA GLY A 340 25.49 -13.04 -21.60
C GLY A 340 24.37 -12.68 -22.57
N ILE A 341 23.18 -12.28 -22.06
CA ILE A 341 22.04 -11.83 -22.86
C ILE A 341 21.85 -10.33 -22.67
N ASN A 342 22.08 -9.56 -23.73
CA ASN A 342 21.86 -8.12 -23.70
C ASN A 342 20.43 -7.78 -24.15
N LEU A 343 19.58 -7.46 -23.19
CA LEU A 343 18.17 -7.12 -23.43
C LEU A 343 17.90 -5.63 -23.70
N THR A 344 18.91 -4.77 -23.73
CA THR A 344 18.71 -3.34 -23.96
C THR A 344 18.12 -3.01 -25.33
N GLY A 345 18.40 -3.82 -26.34
CA GLY A 345 17.83 -3.71 -27.68
C GLY A 345 16.31 -3.96 -27.75
N TYR A 346 15.77 -4.68 -26.77
CA TYR A 346 14.36 -5.05 -26.73
C TYR A 346 13.47 -4.04 -25.97
N GLN A 347 14.05 -2.96 -25.40
CA GLN A 347 13.32 -1.94 -24.65
C GLN A 347 12.56 -0.95 -25.55
N LYS A 348 12.96 -0.78 -26.79
CA LYS A 348 12.51 0.29 -27.70
C LYS A 348 11.32 -0.06 -28.60
N GLN A 349 10.68 -1.23 -28.42
CA GLN A 349 9.56 -1.64 -29.27
C GLN A 349 8.24 -1.74 -28.53
#